data_204555a6ffb5b5a3902f586487209024
#
_entry.id   204555a6ffb5b5a3902f586487209024
#
_cell.length_a   1.000
_cell.length_b   1.000
_cell.length_c   1.000
_cell.angle_alpha   90.00
_cell.angle_beta   90.00
_cell.angle_gamma   90.00
#
_symmetry.space_group_name_H-M   'P 1'
#
loop_
_entity.id
_entity.type
_entity.pdbx_description
1 polymer ?
#
loop_
_entity_poly.entity_id
_entity_poly.type
_entity_poly.pdbx_seq_one_letter_code
_entity_poly.pdbx_strand_id
1 'polypeptide(L)'
;MNWKIPRIGTWGGISLLIAALGAMMALSAQVSAAPWQQLRPVGQGEMNWLWFKLYDATLYSQSGRYEPGHYPQALTLTYARDIERDDLLTATAEEWQRLGLGSETQRQQWLGQLAAFWPDVAARDTLTFYVDEAGVGHFWWQDKPLGTLPDPQFAVAFLAIWLADNSRDPALTRRLRGQL
;
A
#
# COMPACT_ATOMS: atom_id res chain seq x y z
N MET A 1 -16.82 7.65 -96.42
CA MET A 1 -15.47 7.05 -96.46
C MET A 1 -15.14 6.52 -95.10
N ASN A 2 -14.98 5.24 -95.03
CA ASN A 2 -14.85 4.32 -93.94
C ASN A 2 -13.91 4.72 -92.85
N TRP A 3 -14.32 4.33 -91.84
CA TRP A 3 -13.76 4.04 -90.79
C TRP A 3 -13.87 2.98 -89.90
N LYS A 4 -13.25 2.31 -89.23
CA LYS A 4 -13.32 1.18 -88.38
C LYS A 4 -13.07 1.45 -86.91
N ILE A 5 -14.06 1.00 -86.11
CA ILE A 5 -13.83 0.89 -84.72
C ILE A 5 -13.13 -0.45 -84.37
N PRO A 6 -12.18 -0.50 -83.48
CA PRO A 6 -11.77 -1.71 -82.89
C PRO A 6 -12.33 -1.83 -81.43
N ARG A 7 -12.68 -3.04 -81.12
CA ARG A 7 -13.39 -3.53 -80.00
C ARG A 7 -12.57 -3.50 -78.73
N ILE A 8 -13.33 -3.27 -77.71
CA ILE A 8 -12.99 -3.32 -76.32
C ILE A 8 -12.39 -4.64 -75.86
N GLY A 9 -11.33 -4.57 -75.14
CA GLY A 9 -10.86 -5.65 -74.26
C GLY A 9 -11.26 -5.38 -72.84
N THR A 10 -12.12 -6.22 -72.33
CA THR A 10 -12.45 -6.26 -70.90
C THR A 10 -11.35 -6.92 -70.12
N TRP A 11 -10.71 -6.18 -69.21
CA TRP A 11 -9.92 -6.77 -68.18
C TRP A 11 -10.37 -6.26 -66.83
N GLY A 12 -10.97 -7.20 -66.10
CA GLY A 12 -11.38 -6.98 -64.71
C GLY A 12 -10.19 -6.74 -63.82
N GLY A 13 -10.13 -5.55 -63.31
CA GLY A 13 -9.23 -5.24 -62.20
C GLY A 13 -9.93 -5.48 -60.89
N ILE A 14 -9.62 -6.57 -60.24
CA ILE A 14 -10.08 -6.87 -58.87
C ILE A 14 -9.30 -5.92 -57.97
N SER A 15 -9.96 -4.88 -57.49
CA SER A 15 -9.44 -4.02 -56.45
C SER A 15 -9.49 -4.78 -55.11
N LEU A 16 -8.38 -5.35 -54.74
CA LEU A 16 -8.16 -5.86 -53.38
C LEU A 16 -8.07 -4.68 -52.41
N LEU A 17 -9.19 -4.29 -51.83
CA LEU A 17 -9.20 -3.47 -50.62
C LEU A 17 -8.63 -4.31 -49.48
N ILE A 18 -7.37 -4.15 -49.18
CA ILE A 18 -6.72 -4.62 -47.97
C ILE A 18 -7.21 -3.69 -46.86
N ALA A 19 -8.28 -4.10 -46.20
CA ALA A 19 -8.65 -3.51 -44.91
C ALA A 19 -7.61 -3.95 -43.87
N ALA A 20 -6.59 -3.11 -43.69
CA ALA A 20 -5.68 -3.23 -42.55
C ALA A 20 -6.47 -2.93 -41.25
N LEU A 21 -7.11 -3.94 -40.70
CA LEU A 21 -7.65 -3.89 -39.34
C LEU A 21 -6.45 -3.83 -38.39
N GLY A 22 -6.01 -2.63 -38.07
CA GLY A 22 -5.06 -2.39 -37.00
C GLY A 22 -5.69 -2.82 -35.70
N ALA A 23 -5.41 -4.04 -35.27
CA ALA A 23 -5.67 -4.48 -33.91
C ALA A 23 -4.78 -3.65 -32.98
N MET A 24 -5.32 -2.50 -32.56
CA MET A 24 -4.77 -1.71 -31.48
C MET A 24 -5.00 -2.54 -30.21
N MET A 25 -4.05 -3.42 -29.89
CA MET A 25 -4.00 -4.04 -28.57
C MET A 25 -3.77 -2.91 -27.58
N ALA A 26 -4.86 -2.43 -26.99
CA ALA A 26 -4.80 -1.63 -25.78
C ALA A 26 -4.15 -2.54 -24.72
N LEU A 27 -2.86 -2.31 -24.48
CA LEU A 27 -2.19 -2.82 -23.27
C LEU A 27 -2.90 -2.14 -22.10
N SER A 28 -3.97 -2.77 -21.62
CA SER A 28 -4.55 -2.43 -20.33
C SER A 28 -3.47 -2.77 -19.31
N ALA A 29 -2.73 -1.75 -18.85
CA ALA A 29 -1.89 -1.90 -17.68
C ALA A 29 -2.84 -2.35 -16.56
N GLN A 30 -2.79 -3.64 -16.24
CA GLN A 30 -3.49 -4.15 -15.07
C GLN A 30 -2.82 -3.51 -13.88
N VAL A 31 -3.48 -2.52 -13.29
CA VAL A 31 -3.11 -2.03 -11.97
C VAL A 31 -3.33 -3.23 -11.05
N SER A 32 -2.24 -3.93 -10.77
CA SER A 32 -2.27 -5.02 -9.80
C SER A 32 -2.68 -4.42 -8.46
N ALA A 33 -3.77 -4.92 -7.90
CA ALA A 33 -4.19 -4.51 -6.57
C ALA A 33 -3.04 -4.71 -5.59
N ALA A 34 -2.86 -3.79 -4.66
CA ALA A 34 -1.81 -3.93 -3.65
C ALA A 34 -2.02 -5.23 -2.86
N PRO A 35 -0.93 -5.98 -2.54
CA PRO A 35 -1.05 -7.33 -1.98
C PRO A 35 -1.88 -7.39 -0.70
N TRP A 36 -1.87 -6.33 0.11
CA TRP A 36 -2.64 -6.26 1.35
C TRP A 36 -4.16 -6.15 1.14
N GLN A 37 -4.62 -5.73 -0.04
CA GLN A 37 -6.05 -5.62 -0.36
C GLN A 37 -6.75 -6.98 -0.45
N GLN A 38 -6.00 -8.07 -0.52
CA GLN A 38 -6.54 -9.43 -0.50
C GLN A 38 -6.72 -9.97 0.92
N LEU A 39 -6.18 -9.28 1.93
CA LEU A 39 -6.32 -9.67 3.33
C LEU A 39 -7.71 -9.34 3.87
N ARG A 40 -8.09 -10.03 4.94
CA ARG A 40 -9.37 -9.85 5.62
C ARG A 40 -9.20 -8.91 6.81
N PRO A 41 -10.14 -8.00 7.07
CA PRO A 41 -10.09 -7.15 8.25
C PRO A 41 -10.17 -8.00 9.52
N VAL A 42 -9.34 -7.65 10.50
CA VAL A 42 -9.32 -8.22 11.84
C VAL A 42 -10.09 -7.33 12.80
N GLY A 43 -9.76 -6.03 12.79
CA GLY A 43 -10.37 -5.04 13.65
C GLY A 43 -9.96 -3.63 13.26
N GLN A 44 -10.69 -2.67 13.80
CA GLN A 44 -10.47 -1.25 13.50
C GLN A 44 -10.75 -0.36 14.71
N GLY A 45 -10.17 0.82 14.72
CA GLY A 45 -10.41 1.81 15.77
C GLY A 45 -9.79 3.15 15.44
N GLU A 46 -10.07 4.12 16.29
CA GLU A 46 -9.58 5.49 16.14
C GLU A 46 -8.46 5.75 17.11
N MET A 47 -7.44 6.48 16.67
CA MET A 47 -6.42 7.08 17.53
C MET A 47 -6.77 8.54 17.76
N ASN A 48 -6.91 8.88 19.03
CA ASN A 48 -7.18 10.25 19.46
C ASN A 48 -6.02 10.77 20.32
N TRP A 49 -5.66 12.03 20.12
CA TRP A 49 -4.75 12.75 20.99
C TRP A 49 -5.49 13.91 21.63
N LEU A 50 -5.67 13.84 22.97
CA LEU A 50 -6.58 14.72 23.71
C LEU A 50 -8.00 14.61 23.11
N TRP A 51 -8.50 15.68 22.51
CA TRP A 51 -9.82 15.75 21.84
C TRP A 51 -9.74 15.76 20.31
N PHE A 52 -8.57 15.50 19.76
CA PHE A 52 -8.38 15.49 18.30
C PHE A 52 -8.18 14.07 17.79
N LYS A 53 -8.92 13.70 16.78
CA LYS A 53 -8.67 12.47 16.02
C LYS A 53 -7.41 12.65 15.19
N LEU A 54 -6.49 11.69 15.31
CA LEU A 54 -5.28 11.64 14.49
C LEU A 54 -5.50 10.79 13.23
N TYR A 55 -6.02 9.59 13.41
CA TYR A 55 -6.29 8.66 12.30
C TYR A 55 -7.29 7.57 12.70
N ASP A 56 -7.84 6.91 11.69
CA ASP A 56 -8.47 5.60 11.78
C ASP A 56 -7.41 4.54 11.48
N ALA A 57 -7.38 3.49 12.27
CA ALA A 57 -6.49 2.35 12.06
C ALA A 57 -7.31 1.09 11.77
N THR A 58 -6.86 0.28 10.80
CA THR A 58 -7.45 -1.03 10.50
C THR A 58 -6.34 -2.07 10.35
N LEU A 59 -6.48 -3.17 11.09
CA LEU A 59 -5.59 -4.32 10.97
C LEU A 59 -6.22 -5.35 10.03
N TYR A 60 -5.39 -5.94 9.17
CA TYR A 60 -5.76 -7.01 8.25
C TYR A 60 -4.84 -8.21 8.44
N SER A 61 -5.36 -9.40 8.23
CA SER A 61 -4.59 -10.65 8.18
C SER A 61 -5.19 -11.61 7.15
N GLN A 62 -4.46 -12.68 6.83
CA GLN A 62 -4.95 -13.69 5.90
C GLN A 62 -6.19 -14.42 6.44
N SER A 63 -6.20 -14.75 7.74
CA SER A 63 -7.31 -15.48 8.39
C SER A 63 -8.47 -14.59 8.82
N GLY A 64 -8.29 -13.25 8.87
CA GLY A 64 -9.22 -12.32 9.51
C GLY A 64 -9.18 -12.38 11.06
N ARG A 65 -8.11 -12.94 11.63
CA ARG A 65 -7.85 -13.00 13.07
C ARG A 65 -6.45 -12.49 13.38
N TYR A 66 -6.29 -11.89 14.54
CA TYR A 66 -4.97 -11.50 15.01
C TYR A 66 -4.24 -12.71 15.60
N GLU A 67 -3.11 -13.03 15.01
CA GLU A 67 -2.20 -14.06 15.47
C GLU A 67 -0.79 -13.44 15.49
N PRO A 68 -0.19 -13.25 16.68
CA PRO A 68 1.12 -12.63 16.80
C PRO A 68 2.19 -13.37 15.99
N GLY A 69 2.94 -12.65 15.17
CA GLY A 69 4.03 -13.22 14.37
C GLY A 69 3.58 -14.07 13.17
N HIS A 70 2.28 -14.17 12.89
CA HIS A 70 1.78 -14.84 11.68
C HIS A 70 1.54 -13.83 10.58
N TYR A 71 2.23 -13.98 9.48
CA TYR A 71 2.15 -13.12 8.31
C TYR A 71 1.52 -13.88 7.12
N PRO A 72 0.93 -13.18 6.13
CA PRO A 72 0.93 -11.73 5.95
C PRO A 72 -0.05 -10.99 6.86
N GLN A 73 0.32 -9.76 7.23
CA GLN A 73 -0.52 -8.81 7.96
C GLN A 73 -0.37 -7.40 7.36
N ALA A 74 -1.39 -6.58 7.50
CA ALA A 74 -1.28 -5.16 7.15
C ALA A 74 -1.94 -4.29 8.20
N LEU A 75 -1.34 -3.13 8.46
CA LEU A 75 -1.92 -2.06 9.25
C LEU A 75 -2.07 -0.84 8.36
N THR A 76 -3.30 -0.37 8.22
CA THR A 76 -3.63 0.83 7.44
C THR A 76 -4.02 1.96 8.38
N LEU A 77 -3.43 3.13 8.19
CA LEU A 77 -3.75 4.36 8.92
C LEU A 77 -4.33 5.37 7.93
N THR A 78 -5.58 5.81 8.17
CA THR A 78 -6.21 6.88 7.41
C THR A 78 -6.20 8.14 8.26
N TYR A 79 -5.40 9.13 7.87
CA TYR A 79 -5.18 10.33 8.66
C TYR A 79 -6.39 11.27 8.64
N ALA A 80 -6.70 11.85 9.80
CA ALA A 80 -7.78 12.82 9.93
C ALA A 80 -7.30 14.26 9.79
N ARG A 81 -5.99 14.50 9.74
CA ARG A 81 -5.35 15.81 9.69
C ARG A 81 -3.98 15.72 9.03
N ASP A 82 -3.45 16.88 8.67
CA ASP A 82 -2.11 17.02 8.15
C ASP A 82 -1.09 16.76 9.25
N ILE A 83 -0.04 15.98 8.96
CA ILE A 83 1.08 15.69 9.86
C ILE A 83 2.36 15.69 9.03
N GLU A 84 3.34 16.42 9.50
CA GLU A 84 4.66 16.46 8.85
C GLU A 84 5.40 15.12 9.05
N ARG A 85 6.17 14.71 8.08
CA ARG A 85 6.98 13.47 8.15
C ARG A 85 7.85 13.42 9.41
N ASP A 86 8.46 14.54 9.76
CA ASP A 86 9.37 14.61 10.89
C ASP A 86 8.67 14.37 12.23
N ASP A 87 7.38 14.76 12.34
CA ASP A 87 6.54 14.44 13.48
C ASP A 87 6.18 12.94 13.52
N LEU A 88 5.92 12.33 12.36
CA LEU A 88 5.69 10.88 12.27
C LEU A 88 6.94 10.09 12.71
N LEU A 89 8.12 10.51 12.27
CA LEU A 89 9.39 9.89 12.63
C LEU A 89 9.66 10.04 14.13
N THR A 90 9.43 11.24 14.68
CA THR A 90 9.61 11.52 16.09
C THR A 90 8.70 10.67 16.96
N ALA A 91 7.39 10.61 16.63
CA ALA A 91 6.43 9.78 17.35
C ALA A 91 6.79 8.29 17.30
N THR A 92 7.27 7.80 16.14
CA THR A 92 7.71 6.42 15.97
C THR A 92 8.93 6.11 16.85
N ALA A 93 9.93 7.01 16.87
CA ALA A 93 11.12 6.88 17.70
C ALA A 93 10.79 6.84 19.20
N GLU A 94 9.91 7.73 19.66
CA GLU A 94 9.43 7.79 21.04
C GLU A 94 8.73 6.50 21.45
N GLU A 95 7.86 5.94 20.58
CA GLU A 95 7.15 4.70 20.88
C GLU A 95 8.11 3.51 20.94
N TRP A 96 9.08 3.38 20.06
CA TRP A 96 10.08 2.33 20.14
C TRP A 96 10.92 2.44 21.39
N GLN A 97 11.30 3.65 21.78
CA GLN A 97 12.05 3.89 23.03
C GLN A 97 11.21 3.51 24.26
N ARG A 98 9.95 3.95 24.31
CA ARG A 98 9.01 3.65 25.40
C ARG A 98 8.74 2.16 25.55
N LEU A 99 8.63 1.45 24.43
CA LEU A 99 8.39 0.00 24.39
C LEU A 99 9.68 -0.82 24.59
N GLY A 100 10.86 -0.20 24.60
CA GLY A 100 12.15 -0.88 24.71
C GLY A 100 12.50 -1.72 23.47
N LEU A 101 12.01 -1.32 22.28
CA LEU A 101 12.18 -2.06 21.04
C LEU A 101 13.40 -1.58 20.27
N GLY A 102 14.22 -2.53 19.82
CA GLY A 102 15.46 -2.27 19.10
C GLY A 102 16.52 -1.60 19.95
N SER A 103 17.80 -1.77 19.61
CA SER A 103 18.90 -0.98 20.15
C SER A 103 18.85 0.44 19.61
N GLU A 104 19.56 1.38 20.23
CA GLU A 104 19.66 2.76 19.74
C GLU A 104 20.15 2.80 18.28
N THR A 105 21.19 2.04 17.96
CA THR A 105 21.73 1.95 16.60
C THR A 105 20.68 1.42 15.59
N GLN A 106 19.93 0.40 15.98
CA GLN A 106 18.86 -0.15 15.12
C GLN A 106 17.76 0.88 14.88
N ARG A 107 17.29 1.57 15.93
CA ARG A 107 16.28 2.62 15.80
C ARG A 107 16.73 3.72 14.86
N GLN A 108 17.97 4.19 14.97
CA GLN A 108 18.53 5.21 14.09
C GLN A 108 18.59 4.74 12.62
N GLN A 109 18.98 3.49 12.39
CA GLN A 109 18.97 2.90 11.05
C GLN A 109 17.57 2.83 10.47
N TRP A 110 16.59 2.35 11.23
CA TRP A 110 15.20 2.26 10.80
C TRP A 110 14.59 3.65 10.51
N LEU A 111 14.84 4.63 11.39
CA LEU A 111 14.38 6.01 11.18
C LEU A 111 14.98 6.63 9.93
N GLY A 112 16.28 6.40 9.67
CA GLY A 112 16.94 6.88 8.46
C GLY A 112 16.33 6.28 7.19
N GLN A 113 15.94 5.01 7.21
CA GLN A 113 15.25 4.37 6.09
C GLN A 113 13.83 4.91 5.90
N LEU A 114 13.07 5.09 6.98
CA LEU A 114 11.73 5.69 6.91
C LEU A 114 11.78 7.13 6.38
N ALA A 115 12.72 7.93 6.84
CA ALA A 115 12.91 9.31 6.40
C ALA A 115 13.20 9.43 4.90
N ALA A 116 13.79 8.40 4.30
CA ALA A 116 14.12 8.40 2.87
C ALA A 116 12.89 8.28 1.97
N PHE A 117 11.77 7.72 2.45
CA PHE A 117 10.60 7.48 1.60
C PHE A 117 9.25 7.89 2.21
N TRP A 118 9.14 8.16 3.50
CA TRP A 118 7.87 8.66 4.05
C TRP A 118 7.58 10.07 3.56
N PRO A 119 6.35 10.36 3.11
CA PRO A 119 5.91 11.73 2.80
C PRO A 119 5.40 12.45 4.06
N ASP A 120 5.18 13.75 3.94
CA ASP A 120 4.18 14.41 4.74
C ASP A 120 2.81 13.82 4.39
N VAL A 121 1.93 13.70 5.36
CA VAL A 121 0.57 13.20 5.13
C VAL A 121 -0.45 14.33 5.33
N ALA A 122 -1.46 14.34 4.48
CA ALA A 122 -2.60 15.25 4.59
C ALA A 122 -3.84 14.52 5.13
N ALA A 123 -4.84 15.27 5.53
CA ALA A 123 -6.14 14.73 5.92
C ALA A 123 -6.72 13.86 4.78
N ARG A 124 -7.14 12.64 5.11
CA ARG A 124 -7.62 11.56 4.24
C ARG A 124 -6.53 10.77 3.52
N ASP A 125 -5.26 11.10 3.68
CA ASP A 125 -4.20 10.23 3.21
C ASP A 125 -4.19 8.91 3.96
N THR A 126 -3.80 7.88 3.26
CA THR A 126 -3.70 6.53 3.81
C THR A 126 -2.26 6.03 3.70
N LEU A 127 -1.69 5.65 4.82
CA LEU A 127 -0.40 4.96 4.90
C LEU A 127 -0.65 3.52 5.32
N THR A 128 -0.19 2.57 4.53
CA THR A 128 -0.31 1.14 4.83
C THR A 128 1.07 0.54 5.03
N PHE A 129 1.23 -0.17 6.14
CA PHE A 129 2.35 -1.04 6.39
C PHE A 129 1.91 -2.50 6.21
N TYR A 130 2.45 -3.16 5.21
CA TYR A 130 2.20 -4.55 4.89
C TYR A 130 3.44 -5.39 5.19
N VAL A 131 3.28 -6.47 5.94
CA VAL A 131 4.32 -7.46 6.20
C VAL A 131 3.97 -8.71 5.41
N ASP A 132 4.86 -9.13 4.52
CA ASP A 132 4.68 -10.30 3.68
C ASP A 132 4.98 -11.61 4.43
N GLU A 133 4.76 -12.76 3.78
CA GLU A 133 4.98 -14.10 4.35
C GLU A 133 6.42 -14.33 4.83
N ALA A 134 7.40 -13.62 4.26
CA ALA A 134 8.80 -13.68 4.67
C ALA A 134 9.14 -12.78 5.86
N GLY A 135 8.18 -11.97 6.35
CA GLY A 135 8.39 -11.00 7.41
C GLY A 135 8.99 -9.68 6.94
N VAL A 136 9.03 -9.44 5.64
CA VAL A 136 9.52 -8.19 5.06
C VAL A 136 8.43 -7.13 5.11
N GLY A 137 8.79 -5.94 5.59
CA GLY A 137 7.87 -4.80 5.70
C GLY A 137 7.86 -3.94 4.44
N HIS A 138 6.68 -3.61 3.95
CA HIS A 138 6.46 -2.76 2.78
C HIS A 138 5.54 -1.61 3.15
N PHE A 139 5.89 -0.39 2.72
CA PHE A 139 5.07 0.80 2.92
C PHE A 139 4.39 1.23 1.62
N TRP A 140 3.15 1.66 1.78
CA TRP A 140 2.31 2.18 0.70
C TRP A 140 1.67 3.49 1.15
N TRP A 141 1.64 4.47 0.27
CA TRP A 141 0.90 5.72 0.45
C TRP A 141 -0.21 5.76 -0.61
N GLN A 142 -1.45 5.73 -0.16
CA GLN A 142 -2.58 5.43 -1.03
C GLN A 142 -2.31 4.09 -1.74
N ASP A 143 -2.35 4.06 -3.06
CA ASP A 143 -2.05 2.88 -3.87
C ASP A 143 -0.59 2.85 -4.41
N LYS A 144 0.28 3.74 -3.93
CA LYS A 144 1.66 3.86 -4.40
C LYS A 144 2.64 3.20 -3.43
N PRO A 145 3.48 2.27 -3.89
CA PRO A 145 4.55 1.74 -3.07
C PRO A 145 5.56 2.85 -2.75
N LEU A 146 5.98 2.93 -1.49
CA LEU A 146 6.96 3.90 -1.01
C LEU A 146 8.34 3.28 -0.84
N GLY A 147 8.43 2.18 -0.11
CA GLY A 147 9.68 1.55 0.25
C GLY A 147 9.50 0.24 0.98
N THR A 148 10.62 -0.45 1.18
CA THR A 148 10.67 -1.78 1.80
C THR A 148 11.76 -1.81 2.86
N LEU A 149 11.45 -2.42 4.00
CA LEU A 149 12.42 -2.72 5.06
C LEU A 149 12.52 -4.25 5.22
N PRO A 150 13.62 -4.86 4.79
CA PRO A 150 13.76 -6.33 4.81
C PRO A 150 14.17 -6.89 6.17
N ASP A 151 14.21 -6.07 7.22
CA ASP A 151 14.54 -6.50 8.59
C ASP A 151 13.27 -7.02 9.30
N PRO A 152 13.17 -8.34 9.62
CA PRO A 152 12.03 -8.89 10.32
C PRO A 152 11.84 -8.29 11.73
N GLN A 153 12.91 -7.83 12.37
CA GLN A 153 12.83 -7.16 13.68
C GLN A 153 12.15 -5.81 13.56
N PHE A 154 12.36 -5.11 12.43
CA PHE A 154 11.63 -3.88 12.14
C PHE A 154 10.13 -4.12 12.08
N ALA A 155 9.68 -5.15 11.33
CA ALA A 155 8.26 -5.44 11.18
C ALA A 155 7.59 -5.69 12.53
N VAL A 156 8.22 -6.48 13.40
CA VAL A 156 7.75 -6.73 14.77
C VAL A 156 7.70 -5.44 15.58
N ALA A 157 8.78 -4.65 15.55
CA ALA A 157 8.88 -3.41 16.33
C ALA A 157 7.87 -2.35 15.85
N PHE A 158 7.64 -2.25 14.55
CA PHE A 158 6.70 -1.29 13.99
C PHE A 158 5.25 -1.63 14.34
N LEU A 159 4.83 -2.88 14.12
CA LEU A 159 3.48 -3.32 14.49
C LEU A 159 3.22 -3.26 16.00
N ALA A 160 4.25 -3.47 16.83
CA ALA A 160 4.13 -3.41 18.28
C ALA A 160 3.68 -2.04 18.82
N ILE A 161 3.90 -0.96 18.09
CA ILE A 161 3.40 0.39 18.46
C ILE A 161 1.88 0.34 18.73
N TRP A 162 1.13 -0.40 17.91
CA TRP A 162 -0.32 -0.55 18.04
C TRP A 162 -0.76 -1.88 18.66
N LEU A 163 0.08 -2.92 18.54
CA LEU A 163 -0.34 -4.28 18.87
C LEU A 163 0.34 -4.84 20.11
N ALA A 164 1.19 -4.13 20.82
CA ALA A 164 1.75 -4.59 22.10
C ALA A 164 0.73 -4.42 23.25
N ASP A 165 0.81 -5.28 24.25
CA ASP A 165 -0.07 -5.20 25.44
C ASP A 165 0.12 -3.89 26.22
N ASN A 166 1.34 -3.35 26.21
CA ASN A 166 1.71 -2.07 26.80
C ASN A 166 1.75 -0.91 25.79
N SER A 167 0.98 -0.99 24.69
CA SER A 167 0.80 0.12 23.73
C SER A 167 0.29 1.37 24.45
N ARG A 168 0.45 2.53 23.82
CA ARG A 168 -0.02 3.81 24.36
C ARG A 168 -1.54 3.87 24.50
N ASP A 169 -2.27 3.18 23.60
CA ASP A 169 -3.73 3.06 23.64
C ASP A 169 -4.16 1.58 23.70
N PRO A 170 -4.29 0.99 24.89
CA PRO A 170 -4.74 -0.39 25.06
C PRO A 170 -6.16 -0.64 24.54
N ALA A 171 -7.02 0.38 24.48
CA ALA A 171 -8.37 0.23 23.95
C ALA A 171 -8.33 0.07 22.43
N LEU A 172 -7.52 0.87 21.73
CA LEU A 172 -7.28 0.72 20.29
C LEU A 172 -6.64 -0.64 20.00
N THR A 173 -5.66 -1.06 20.79
CA THR A 173 -5.02 -2.39 20.65
C THR A 173 -6.04 -3.52 20.67
N ARG A 174 -6.94 -3.55 21.66
CA ARG A 174 -8.00 -4.57 21.74
C ARG A 174 -8.93 -4.55 20.52
N ARG A 175 -9.32 -3.36 20.05
CA ARG A 175 -10.14 -3.24 18.84
C ARG A 175 -9.42 -3.77 17.61
N LEU A 176 -8.15 -3.38 17.39
CA LEU A 176 -7.35 -3.86 16.28
C LEU A 176 -7.17 -5.37 16.29
N ARG A 177 -7.00 -5.96 17.48
CA ARG A 177 -6.89 -7.42 17.65
C ARG A 177 -8.22 -8.16 17.52
N GLY A 178 -9.34 -7.46 17.30
CA GLY A 178 -10.67 -8.07 17.19
C GLY A 178 -11.19 -8.63 18.53
N GLN A 179 -10.80 -8.03 19.66
CA GLN A 179 -11.13 -8.48 21.01
C GLN A 179 -12.29 -7.69 21.63
N LEU A 180 -12.96 -6.82 20.85
CA LEU A 180 -14.10 -5.99 21.28
C LEU A 180 -15.25 -6.11 20.31
#